data_5d9a619fa5834c0eb596b7473da5b652
#
_entry.id   5d9a619fa5834c0eb596b7473da5b652
#
_cell.length_a   1.000
_cell.length_b   1.000
_cell.length_c   1.000
_cell.angle_alpha   90.00
_cell.angle_beta   90.00
_cell.angle_gamma   90.00
#
_symmetry.space_group_name_H-M   'P 1'
#
loop_
_entity.id
_entity.type
_entity.pdbx_description
1 polymer ?
#
loop_
_entity_poly.entity_id
_entity_poly.type
_entity_poly.pdbx_seq_one_letter_code
_entity_poly.pdbx_strand_id
1 'polypeptide(L)'
;MTKRTPQPKQSSRATRSGGLSFRTRVIWGAFAASMIAVTGGLSLLDGPRPGSAGGRVLQLLAQLEGGAAAMASAVRARAPLDEERWTAIVVHDSGAPADTPESIDERHRRAGLASLGYHFVIGDGAKMGDGAVHTGARWLAQQPGAHVAGRDGARYNEMSIGICLVGDGDRR
;
A
#
# COMPACT_ATOMS: atom_id res chain seq x y z
N MET A 1 2.83 -1.27 -81.29
CA MET A 1 2.73 -2.68 -80.87
C MET A 1 3.31 -2.83 -79.52
N THR A 2 2.45 -2.79 -78.49
CA THR A 2 2.87 -2.90 -77.08
C THR A 2 2.35 -4.25 -76.52
N LYS A 3 3.26 -5.14 -76.22
CA LYS A 3 2.98 -6.47 -75.66
C LYS A 3 2.55 -6.32 -74.19
N ARG A 4 1.33 -6.72 -73.87
CA ARG A 4 0.84 -6.89 -72.49
C ARG A 4 1.32 -8.21 -71.94
N THR A 5 2.02 -8.17 -70.80
CA THR A 5 2.42 -9.30 -69.99
C THR A 5 1.23 -9.75 -69.15
N PRO A 6 0.91 -11.03 -69.04
CA PRO A 6 -0.19 -11.52 -68.16
C PRO A 6 0.27 -11.53 -66.70
N GLN A 7 -0.60 -11.00 -65.83
CA GLN A 7 -0.43 -11.12 -64.37
C GLN A 7 -0.86 -12.53 -63.86
N PRO A 8 -0.15 -13.09 -62.86
CA PRO A 8 -0.54 -14.36 -62.26
C PRO A 8 -1.74 -14.20 -61.38
N LYS A 9 -2.73 -15.08 -61.52
CA LYS A 9 -3.89 -15.21 -60.65
C LYS A 9 -3.46 -15.59 -59.24
N GLN A 10 -3.73 -14.73 -58.26
CA GLN A 10 -3.63 -15.06 -56.83
C GLN A 10 -4.76 -16.05 -56.46
N SER A 11 -4.36 -17.24 -56.10
CA SER A 11 -5.20 -18.27 -55.50
C SER A 11 -5.50 -17.87 -54.04
N SER A 12 -6.71 -17.48 -53.75
CA SER A 12 -7.21 -17.27 -52.37
C SER A 12 -7.32 -18.62 -51.68
N ARG A 13 -6.32 -18.91 -50.87
CA ARG A 13 -6.32 -20.09 -49.95
C ARG A 13 -7.28 -19.78 -48.80
N ALA A 14 -8.49 -20.29 -48.86
CA ALA A 14 -9.48 -20.26 -47.81
C ALA A 14 -8.89 -21.02 -46.58
N THR A 15 -8.62 -20.28 -45.51
CA THR A 15 -8.28 -20.85 -44.19
C THR A 15 -9.55 -21.51 -43.62
N ARG A 16 -9.61 -22.83 -43.75
CA ARG A 16 -10.59 -23.64 -43.00
C ARG A 16 -10.32 -23.47 -41.51
N SER A 17 -11.19 -22.80 -40.81
CA SER A 17 -11.25 -22.84 -39.35
C SER A 17 -11.64 -24.26 -38.95
N GLY A 18 -10.63 -25.07 -38.55
CA GLY A 18 -10.82 -26.44 -38.10
C GLY A 18 -11.48 -26.43 -36.72
N GLY A 19 -12.82 -26.42 -36.70
CA GLY A 19 -13.57 -26.71 -35.48
C GLY A 19 -13.21 -28.14 -35.00
N LEU A 20 -12.95 -28.28 -33.69
CA LEU A 20 -12.66 -29.58 -33.06
C LEU A 20 -13.73 -30.61 -33.44
N SER A 21 -13.33 -31.82 -33.79
CA SER A 21 -14.24 -32.90 -34.15
C SER A 21 -15.20 -33.19 -32.98
N PHE A 22 -16.39 -33.73 -33.29
CA PHE A 22 -17.37 -34.07 -32.24
C PHE A 22 -16.77 -35.00 -31.17
N ARG A 23 -15.96 -35.96 -31.57
CA ARG A 23 -15.23 -36.86 -30.66
C ARG A 23 -14.28 -36.09 -29.73
N THR A 24 -13.53 -35.15 -30.27
CA THR A 24 -12.60 -34.33 -29.49
C THR A 24 -13.36 -33.49 -28.49
N ARG A 25 -14.51 -32.91 -28.83
CA ARG A 25 -15.35 -32.12 -27.90
C ARG A 25 -15.89 -33.00 -26.77
N VAL A 26 -16.32 -34.23 -27.08
CA VAL A 26 -16.80 -35.18 -26.06
C VAL A 26 -15.71 -35.56 -25.10
N ILE A 27 -14.50 -35.85 -25.60
CA ILE A 27 -13.34 -36.22 -24.77
C ILE A 27 -12.96 -35.07 -23.84
N TRP A 28 -12.84 -33.86 -24.37
CA TRP A 28 -12.50 -32.70 -23.57
C TRP A 28 -13.61 -32.33 -22.55
N GLY A 29 -14.90 -32.51 -22.93
CA GLY A 29 -16.04 -32.30 -22.04
C GLY A 29 -16.04 -33.34 -20.90
N ALA A 30 -15.79 -34.62 -21.18
CA ALA A 30 -15.70 -35.64 -20.16
C ALA A 30 -14.50 -35.42 -19.23
N PHE A 31 -13.34 -35.00 -19.77
CA PHE A 31 -12.16 -34.66 -18.98
C PHE A 31 -12.41 -33.49 -18.05
N ALA A 32 -13.02 -32.39 -18.54
CA ALA A 32 -13.37 -31.24 -17.73
C ALA A 32 -14.39 -31.60 -16.63
N ALA A 33 -15.43 -32.40 -16.94
CA ALA A 33 -16.40 -32.86 -15.95
C ALA A 33 -15.76 -33.74 -14.87
N SER A 34 -14.82 -34.64 -15.26
CA SER A 34 -14.06 -35.47 -14.33
C SER A 34 -13.19 -34.62 -13.40
N MET A 35 -12.49 -33.62 -13.94
CA MET A 35 -11.67 -32.69 -13.13
C MET A 35 -12.50 -31.90 -12.13
N ILE A 36 -13.70 -31.41 -12.55
CA ILE A 36 -14.62 -30.69 -11.66
C ILE A 36 -15.17 -31.62 -10.57
N ALA A 37 -15.53 -32.87 -10.91
CA ALA A 37 -16.02 -33.85 -9.95
C ALA A 37 -14.94 -34.25 -8.93
N VAL A 38 -13.70 -34.40 -9.35
CA VAL A 38 -12.57 -34.74 -8.44
C VAL A 38 -12.24 -33.55 -7.53
N THR A 39 -12.12 -32.34 -8.09
CA THR A 39 -11.81 -31.15 -7.28
C THR A 39 -12.98 -30.78 -6.36
N GLY A 40 -14.22 -30.85 -6.84
CA GLY A 40 -15.42 -30.62 -6.02
C GLY A 40 -15.58 -31.70 -4.94
N GLY A 41 -15.37 -32.97 -5.28
CA GLY A 41 -15.44 -34.09 -4.31
C GLY A 41 -14.35 -33.99 -3.23
N LEU A 42 -13.12 -33.64 -3.59
CA LEU A 42 -12.06 -33.37 -2.60
C LEU A 42 -12.42 -32.19 -1.67
N SER A 43 -13.02 -31.14 -2.22
CA SER A 43 -13.43 -29.99 -1.42
C SER A 43 -14.57 -30.29 -0.43
N LEU A 44 -15.43 -31.27 -0.76
CA LEU A 44 -16.50 -31.75 0.14
C LEU A 44 -16.00 -32.72 1.22
N LEU A 45 -14.92 -33.44 0.94
CA LEU A 45 -14.25 -34.33 1.91
C LEU A 45 -13.30 -33.57 2.85
N ASP A 46 -12.92 -32.35 2.49
CA ASP A 46 -12.27 -31.40 3.38
C ASP A 46 -13.31 -30.86 4.35
N GLY A 47 -13.58 -31.59 5.43
CA GLY A 47 -14.25 -31.03 6.60
C GLY A 47 -13.51 -29.78 7.10
N PRO A 48 -14.11 -28.97 8.02
CA PRO A 48 -13.48 -27.76 8.53
C PRO A 48 -12.11 -28.10 9.15
N ARG A 49 -11.07 -28.12 8.34
CA ARG A 49 -9.70 -28.22 8.81
C ARG A 49 -9.39 -26.97 9.61
N PRO A 50 -8.90 -27.07 10.86
CA PRO A 50 -8.31 -25.94 11.52
C PRO A 50 -7.21 -25.39 10.60
N GLY A 51 -7.46 -24.22 10.02
CA GLY A 51 -6.76 -23.52 8.95
C GLY A 51 -5.41 -24.11 8.55
N SER A 52 -5.30 -24.56 7.32
CA SER A 52 -4.00 -25.00 6.78
C SER A 52 -2.99 -23.87 7.00
N ALA A 53 -1.81 -24.17 7.52
CA ALA A 53 -0.74 -23.21 7.78
C ALA A 53 -0.46 -22.36 6.52
N GLY A 54 -0.58 -22.92 5.33
CA GLY A 54 -0.43 -22.21 4.06
C GLY A 54 -1.49 -21.15 3.80
N GLY A 55 -2.76 -21.39 4.12
CA GLY A 55 -3.82 -20.38 3.95
C GLY A 55 -3.64 -19.19 4.88
N ARG A 56 -3.21 -19.43 6.12
CA ARG A 56 -2.90 -18.37 7.10
C ARG A 56 -1.68 -17.55 6.67
N VAL A 57 -0.64 -18.20 6.15
CA VAL A 57 0.55 -17.51 5.65
C VAL A 57 0.20 -16.63 4.45
N LEU A 58 -0.57 -17.13 3.47
CA LEU A 58 -1.02 -16.34 2.33
C LEU A 58 -1.90 -15.15 2.75
N GLN A 59 -2.81 -15.35 3.71
CA GLN A 59 -3.64 -14.28 4.23
C GLN A 59 -2.82 -13.24 5.00
N LEU A 60 -1.82 -13.67 5.77
CA LEU A 60 -0.89 -12.78 6.46
C LEU A 60 -0.04 -11.97 5.47
N LEU A 61 0.49 -12.61 4.42
CA LEU A 61 1.23 -11.94 3.36
C LEU A 61 0.37 -10.91 2.63
N ALA A 62 -0.88 -11.24 2.28
CA ALA A 62 -1.82 -10.31 1.66
C ALA A 62 -2.14 -9.11 2.59
N GLN A 63 -2.25 -9.33 3.90
CA GLN A 63 -2.42 -8.26 4.88
C GLN A 63 -1.18 -7.37 4.99
N LEU A 64 0.03 -7.97 4.96
CA LEU A 64 1.29 -7.22 4.98
C LEU A 64 1.45 -6.36 3.71
N GLU A 65 1.15 -6.91 2.53
CA GLU A 65 1.18 -6.16 1.27
C GLU A 65 0.15 -5.03 1.25
N GLY A 66 -1.08 -5.30 1.70
CA GLY A 66 -2.12 -4.28 1.86
C GLY A 66 -1.73 -3.19 2.85
N GLY A 67 -1.10 -3.56 3.97
CA GLY A 67 -0.57 -2.63 4.96
C GLY A 67 0.56 -1.77 4.40
N ALA A 68 1.50 -2.36 3.66
CA ALA A 68 2.60 -1.64 3.03
C ALA A 68 2.10 -0.63 1.97
N ALA A 69 1.12 -1.01 1.15
CA ALA A 69 0.52 -0.13 0.16
C ALA A 69 -0.25 1.03 0.83
N ALA A 70 -0.99 0.76 1.90
CA ALA A 70 -1.69 1.77 2.68
C ALA A 70 -0.70 2.74 3.34
N MET A 71 0.40 2.23 3.91
CA MET A 71 1.46 3.05 4.48
C MET A 71 2.13 3.92 3.41
N ALA A 72 2.52 3.35 2.28
CA ALA A 72 3.11 4.10 1.17
C ALA A 72 2.18 5.22 0.67
N SER A 73 0.87 4.98 0.66
CA SER A 73 -0.13 6.00 0.35
C SER A 73 -0.21 7.08 1.42
N ALA A 74 -0.20 6.69 2.71
CA ALA A 74 -0.30 7.61 3.83
C ALA A 74 0.90 8.57 3.92
N VAL A 75 2.11 8.08 3.62
CA VAL A 75 3.33 8.90 3.69
C VAL A 75 3.65 9.67 2.41
N ARG A 76 2.81 9.58 1.37
CA ARG A 76 3.06 10.27 0.10
C ARG A 76 2.98 11.78 0.25
N ALA A 77 4.05 12.48 -0.08
CA ALA A 77 4.07 13.93 -0.16
C ALA A 77 3.23 14.44 -1.36
N ARG A 78 2.73 15.65 -1.28
CA ARG A 78 2.06 16.37 -2.40
C ARG A 78 3.05 17.20 -3.19
N ALA A 79 4.04 17.79 -2.50
CA ALA A 79 5.15 18.46 -3.15
C ALA A 79 6.24 17.46 -3.56
N PRO A 80 7.11 17.81 -4.52
CA PRO A 80 8.29 17.00 -4.87
C PRO A 80 9.14 16.72 -3.63
N LEU A 81 9.58 15.47 -3.48
CA LEU A 81 10.44 15.07 -2.38
C LEU A 81 11.86 15.59 -2.61
N ASP A 82 12.41 16.28 -1.62
CA ASP A 82 13.81 16.69 -1.58
C ASP A 82 14.58 15.67 -0.74
N GLU A 83 15.14 14.66 -1.39
CA GLU A 83 15.83 13.54 -0.73
C GLU A 83 17.12 14.00 -0.05
N GLU A 84 17.79 15.05 -0.55
CA GLU A 84 19.03 15.56 0.01
C GLU A 84 18.79 16.31 1.33
N ARG A 85 17.60 16.86 1.51
CA ARG A 85 17.21 17.59 2.71
C ARG A 85 17.01 16.69 3.93
N TRP A 86 16.31 15.55 3.74
CA TRP A 86 15.92 14.70 4.84
C TRP A 86 17.03 13.72 5.24
N THR A 87 17.93 14.18 6.11
CA THR A 87 19.14 13.44 6.52
C THR A 87 19.00 12.80 7.90
N ALA A 88 17.93 13.09 8.64
CA ALA A 88 17.68 12.53 9.97
C ALA A 88 16.19 12.31 10.24
N ILE A 89 15.89 11.47 11.21
CA ILE A 89 14.57 11.28 11.80
C ILE A 89 14.68 11.58 13.29
N VAL A 90 13.75 12.39 13.80
CA VAL A 90 13.65 12.65 15.25
C VAL A 90 12.30 12.15 15.72
N VAL A 91 12.32 11.25 16.70
CA VAL A 91 11.12 10.65 17.28
C VAL A 91 10.86 11.29 18.65
N HIS A 92 9.62 11.67 18.88
CA HIS A 92 9.12 12.24 20.11
C HIS A 92 7.93 11.44 20.60
N ASP A 93 7.61 11.53 21.88
CA ASP A 93 6.26 11.22 22.38
C ASP A 93 5.38 12.49 22.41
N SER A 94 4.07 12.30 22.57
CA SER A 94 3.15 13.42 22.67
C SER A 94 3.10 14.05 24.06
N GLY A 95 3.73 13.43 25.06
CA GLY A 95 3.68 13.83 26.47
C GLY A 95 2.30 13.65 27.13
N ALA A 96 1.40 12.87 26.51
CA ALA A 96 0.07 12.60 27.03
C ALA A 96 -0.31 11.14 26.77
N PRO A 97 -0.96 10.44 27.74
CA PRO A 97 -1.31 9.01 27.62
C PRO A 97 -2.32 8.73 26.50
N ALA A 98 -3.01 9.73 25.98
CA ALA A 98 -3.92 9.60 24.85
C ALA A 98 -4.07 10.95 24.17
N ASP A 99 -3.81 10.99 22.87
CA ASP A 99 -3.77 12.24 22.10
C ASP A 99 -4.30 12.05 20.68
N THR A 100 -4.55 13.15 19.99
CA THR A 100 -4.89 13.17 18.56
C THR A 100 -4.07 14.22 17.83
N PRO A 101 -3.92 14.15 16.52
CA PRO A 101 -3.24 15.18 15.75
C PRO A 101 -3.80 16.57 15.99
N GLU A 102 -5.13 16.70 16.14
CA GLU A 102 -5.82 17.96 16.39
C GLU A 102 -5.47 18.52 17.76
N SER A 103 -5.48 17.69 18.81
CA SER A 103 -5.13 18.15 20.16
C SER A 103 -3.65 18.55 20.28
N ILE A 104 -2.77 17.87 19.55
CA ILE A 104 -1.35 18.25 19.46
C ILE A 104 -1.20 19.58 18.68
N ASP A 105 -1.91 19.74 17.57
CA ASP A 105 -1.92 20.99 16.79
C ASP A 105 -2.38 22.18 17.63
N GLU A 106 -3.46 22.01 18.41
CA GLU A 106 -3.94 23.04 19.33
C GLU A 106 -2.90 23.42 20.39
N ARG A 107 -2.19 22.45 20.97
CA ARG A 107 -1.11 22.73 21.93
C ARG A 107 0.03 23.50 21.28
N HIS A 108 0.41 23.11 20.06
CA HIS A 108 1.43 23.79 19.29
C HIS A 108 1.05 25.22 18.97
N ARG A 109 -0.20 25.48 18.55
CA ARG A 109 -0.70 26.85 18.31
C ARG A 109 -0.70 27.69 19.59
N ARG A 110 -1.10 27.13 20.72
CA ARG A 110 -1.02 27.84 22.02
C ARG A 110 0.42 28.14 22.43
N ALA A 111 1.38 27.33 22.01
CA ALA A 111 2.81 27.56 22.20
C ALA A 111 3.43 28.51 21.16
N GLY A 112 2.63 29.10 20.26
CA GLY A 112 3.06 30.10 19.27
C GLY A 112 3.48 29.51 17.91
N LEU A 113 3.28 28.23 17.66
CA LEU A 113 3.53 27.65 16.35
C LEU A 113 2.34 27.91 15.42
N ALA A 114 2.59 28.01 14.12
CA ALA A 114 1.54 28.24 13.12
C ALA A 114 0.62 27.00 12.95
N SER A 115 1.12 25.80 13.20
CA SER A 115 0.40 24.53 13.05
C SER A 115 1.15 23.40 13.74
N LEU A 116 0.63 22.16 13.61
CA LEU A 116 1.31 20.92 14.00
C LEU A 116 2.78 20.95 13.58
N GLY A 117 3.70 20.82 14.53
CA GLY A 117 5.14 20.89 14.30
C GLY A 117 5.74 19.62 13.71
N TYR A 118 5.05 18.48 13.84
CA TYR A 118 5.50 17.17 13.36
C TYR A 118 5.14 16.94 11.91
N HIS A 119 5.90 16.06 11.25
CA HIS A 119 5.62 15.57 9.93
C HIS A 119 4.63 14.39 9.96
N PHE A 120 4.75 13.55 10.99
CA PHE A 120 3.87 12.41 11.22
C PHE A 120 3.46 12.31 12.69
N VAL A 121 2.25 11.82 12.92
CA VAL A 121 1.77 11.41 14.23
C VAL A 121 1.31 9.95 14.13
N ILE A 122 1.73 9.10 15.06
CA ILE A 122 1.41 7.68 15.10
C ILE A 122 0.58 7.40 16.35
N GLY A 123 -0.60 6.80 16.16
CA GLY A 123 -1.55 6.51 17.22
C GLY A 123 -1.15 5.30 18.06
N ASP A 124 -1.61 5.29 19.31
CA ASP A 124 -1.38 4.27 20.34
C ASP A 124 -2.60 3.36 20.60
N GLY A 125 -3.68 3.53 19.85
CA GLY A 125 -4.93 2.79 20.04
C GLY A 125 -5.92 3.42 21.00
N ALA A 126 -5.56 4.48 21.72
CA ALA A 126 -6.46 5.11 22.71
C ALA A 126 -7.49 6.06 22.06
N LYS A 127 -7.04 7.16 21.48
CA LYS A 127 -7.89 8.13 20.77
C LYS A 127 -7.65 8.14 19.28
N MET A 128 -6.54 7.61 18.84
CA MET A 128 -6.16 7.39 17.45
C MET A 128 -5.85 5.91 17.29
N GLY A 129 -6.29 5.27 16.20
CA GLY A 129 -6.08 3.83 15.98
C GLY A 129 -4.62 3.41 16.20
N ASP A 130 -4.41 2.23 16.78
CA ASP A 130 -3.06 1.69 17.04
C ASP A 130 -2.26 1.58 15.74
N GLY A 131 -1.07 2.18 15.72
CA GLY A 131 -0.23 2.28 14.53
C GLY A 131 -0.81 3.13 13.39
N ALA A 132 -1.98 3.77 13.56
CA ALA A 132 -2.53 4.67 12.55
C ALA A 132 -1.59 5.87 12.34
N VAL A 133 -1.30 6.21 11.09
CA VAL A 133 -0.40 7.29 10.72
C VAL A 133 -1.19 8.51 10.23
N HIS A 134 -1.05 9.62 10.93
CA HIS A 134 -1.48 10.93 10.45
C HIS A 134 -0.32 11.64 9.78
N THR A 135 -0.53 12.10 8.54
CA THR A 135 0.46 12.85 7.77
C THR A 135 0.20 14.34 7.90
N GLY A 136 1.12 15.02 8.55
CA GLY A 136 1.04 16.45 8.80
C GLY A 136 1.19 17.30 7.52
N ALA A 137 0.62 18.52 7.54
CA ALA A 137 0.67 19.45 6.42
C ALA A 137 2.12 19.80 6.03
N ARG A 138 3.05 19.81 6.98
CA ARG A 138 4.48 20.08 6.74
C ARG A 138 5.11 19.05 5.83
N TRP A 139 4.81 17.75 6.07
CA TRP A 139 5.28 16.67 5.18
C TRP A 139 4.65 16.77 3.80
N LEU A 140 3.34 16.96 3.74
CA LEU A 140 2.64 17.08 2.46
C LEU A 140 3.21 18.18 1.57
N ALA A 141 3.63 19.31 2.19
CA ALA A 141 4.19 20.48 1.51
C ALA A 141 5.73 20.50 1.51
N GLN A 142 6.39 19.45 2.03
CA GLN A 142 7.85 19.35 2.17
C GLN A 142 8.45 20.58 2.88
N GLN A 143 7.81 21.01 3.97
CA GLN A 143 8.24 22.13 4.79
C GLN A 143 9.09 21.67 5.99
N PRO A 144 9.95 22.53 6.55
CA PRO A 144 10.65 22.26 7.81
C PRO A 144 9.69 21.90 8.94
N GLY A 145 10.16 21.03 9.84
CA GLY A 145 9.48 20.78 11.10
C GLY A 145 9.46 21.99 12.04
N ALA A 146 8.74 21.83 13.15
CA ALA A 146 8.81 22.73 14.32
C ALA A 146 8.65 21.86 15.57
N HIS A 147 9.43 20.79 15.65
CA HIS A 147 9.32 19.75 16.68
C HIS A 147 10.54 19.72 17.61
N VAL A 148 11.65 20.37 17.26
CA VAL A 148 12.83 20.49 18.09
C VAL A 148 12.98 21.94 18.57
N ALA A 149 13.12 22.13 19.88
CA ALA A 149 13.39 23.41 20.50
C ALA A 149 14.88 23.53 20.91
N GLY A 150 15.28 24.72 21.37
CA GLY A 150 16.63 24.98 21.88
C GLY A 150 17.64 25.39 20.81
N ARG A 151 18.94 25.36 21.20
CA ARG A 151 20.03 25.93 20.40
C ARG A 151 20.11 25.39 18.98
N ASP A 152 19.97 24.06 18.83
CA ASP A 152 20.08 23.39 17.54
C ASP A 152 18.73 23.11 16.86
N GLY A 153 17.63 23.61 17.47
CA GLY A 153 16.27 23.37 17.03
C GLY A 153 16.04 23.75 15.58
N ALA A 154 16.50 24.92 15.15
CA ALA A 154 16.34 25.39 13.77
C ALA A 154 17.00 24.42 12.76
N ARG A 155 18.20 23.96 13.06
CA ARG A 155 18.94 23.02 12.20
C ARG A 155 18.19 21.68 12.09
N TYR A 156 17.83 21.07 13.22
CA TYR A 156 17.13 19.79 13.19
C TYR A 156 15.74 19.90 12.54
N ASN A 157 15.01 20.98 12.78
CA ASN A 157 13.74 21.21 12.12
C ASN A 157 13.86 21.32 10.60
N GLU A 158 14.98 21.86 10.10
CA GLU A 158 15.25 21.99 8.67
C GLU A 158 15.57 20.66 8.00
N MET A 159 16.37 19.80 8.64
CA MET A 159 16.97 18.62 8.03
C MET A 159 16.36 17.28 8.49
N SER A 160 15.45 17.29 9.46
CA SER A 160 14.91 16.04 10.00
C SER A 160 13.40 15.90 9.83
N ILE A 161 13.00 14.66 9.65
CA ILE A 161 11.60 14.26 9.70
C ILE A 161 11.20 14.07 11.17
N GLY A 162 10.26 14.89 11.67
CA GLY A 162 9.74 14.77 13.03
C GLY A 162 8.55 13.82 13.08
N ILE A 163 8.66 12.77 13.90
CA ILE A 163 7.62 11.78 14.14
C ILE A 163 7.20 11.89 15.61
N CYS A 164 5.90 12.01 15.87
CA CYS A 164 5.33 11.96 17.20
C CYS A 164 4.62 10.62 17.40
N LEU A 165 5.03 9.87 18.41
CA LEU A 165 4.28 8.71 18.90
C LEU A 165 3.28 9.22 19.97
N VAL A 166 2.00 8.92 19.80
CA VAL A 166 1.02 9.22 20.86
C VAL A 166 1.38 8.39 22.07
N GLY A 167 1.49 9.05 23.22
CA GLY A 167 1.87 8.40 24.47
C GLY A 167 2.64 9.33 25.40
N ASP A 168 2.95 8.84 26.58
CA ASP A 168 3.77 9.50 27.59
C ASP A 168 4.92 8.55 27.94
N GLY A 169 6.08 8.76 27.34
CA GLY A 169 7.26 7.91 27.49
C GLY A 169 7.85 7.91 28.90
N ASP A 170 7.53 8.91 29.72
CA ASP A 170 7.99 9.01 31.10
C ASP A 170 7.10 8.24 32.09
N ARG A 171 5.91 7.81 31.67
CA ARG A 171 5.00 7.00 32.47
C ARG A 171 5.14 5.52 32.08
N ARG A 172 5.68 4.73 32.99
CA ARG A 172 5.71 3.27 32.93
C ARG A 172 4.58 2.68 33.78
#